data_7d4b06dc66307e84f36f89d6e03f1aac
#
_entry.id   7d4b06dc66307e84f36f89d6e03f1aac
#
_cell.length_a   1.000
_cell.length_b   1.000
_cell.length_c   1.000
_cell.angle_alpha   90.00
_cell.angle_beta   90.00
_cell.angle_gamma   90.00
#
_symmetry.space_group_name_H-M   'P 1'
#
loop_
_entity.id
_entity.type
_entity.pdbx_description
1 polymer ?
#
loop_
_entity_poly.entity_id
_entity_poly.type
_entity_poly.pdbx_seq_one_letter_code
_entity_poly.pdbx_strand_id
1 'polypeptide(L)'
;MNIKEDLLKEKNQTKTKALAIAEYACSSQKHFKELIKCFLANEYRLGQRAAWSVSWAARKKPELIKPYIKDLVVQLGRTDVHDAVIRNSVRVLEAIEIPEELHGDVMNACFAFIEKPSTPAAIKAFSLTTLFNLSKFYPEIKNELRVIIENNWENETAAFKSRGKKILKLLSEK
;
A
#
# COMPACT_ATOMS: atom_id res chain seq x y z
N MET A 1 -24.04 -11.47 0.21
CA MET A 1 -22.90 -11.31 1.17
C MET A 1 -23.01 -9.94 1.82
N ASN A 2 -22.92 -9.86 3.14
CA ASN A 2 -22.76 -8.59 3.85
C ASN A 2 -21.28 -8.42 4.20
N ILE A 3 -20.59 -7.52 3.49
CA ILE A 3 -19.13 -7.39 3.61
C ILE A 3 -18.70 -7.08 5.04
N LYS A 4 -19.39 -6.15 5.74
CA LYS A 4 -19.05 -5.77 7.12
C LYS A 4 -19.18 -6.95 8.09
N GLU A 5 -20.30 -7.65 8.04
CA GLU A 5 -20.55 -8.82 8.90
C GLU A 5 -19.55 -9.94 8.59
N ASP A 6 -19.31 -10.22 7.32
CA ASP A 6 -18.38 -11.26 6.90
C ASP A 6 -16.92 -10.96 7.29
N LEU A 7 -16.50 -9.68 7.28
CA LEU A 7 -15.19 -9.26 7.78
C LEU A 7 -15.05 -9.48 9.29
N LEU A 8 -16.12 -9.31 10.06
CA LEU A 8 -16.08 -9.35 11.54
C LEU A 8 -16.47 -10.70 12.14
N LYS A 9 -17.08 -11.61 11.35
CA LYS A 9 -17.67 -12.87 11.81
C LYS A 9 -16.66 -13.79 12.51
N GLU A 10 -15.45 -13.91 11.99
CA GLU A 10 -14.46 -14.85 12.52
C GLU A 10 -13.41 -14.16 13.38
N LYS A 11 -12.83 -14.89 14.36
CA LYS A 11 -11.76 -14.35 15.20
C LYS A 11 -10.52 -13.99 14.37
N ASN A 12 -10.16 -14.81 13.39
CA ASN A 12 -9.00 -14.62 12.52
C ASN A 12 -9.43 -14.51 11.05
N GLN A 13 -8.80 -13.59 10.32
CA GLN A 13 -9.00 -13.48 8.89
C GLN A 13 -8.06 -14.45 8.16
N THR A 14 -8.60 -15.26 7.26
CA THR A 14 -7.83 -16.16 6.38
C THR A 14 -7.65 -15.54 4.99
N LYS A 15 -6.63 -15.99 4.27
CA LYS A 15 -6.42 -15.60 2.86
C LYS A 15 -7.63 -15.95 2.00
N THR A 16 -8.20 -17.13 2.17
CA THR A 16 -9.36 -17.60 1.42
C THR A 16 -10.55 -16.66 1.61
N LYS A 17 -10.81 -16.22 2.85
CA LYS A 17 -11.90 -15.30 3.13
C LYS A 17 -11.63 -13.89 2.56
N ALA A 18 -10.40 -13.40 2.68
CA ALA A 18 -10.02 -12.12 2.09
C ALA A 18 -10.20 -12.11 0.58
N LEU A 19 -9.85 -13.21 -0.10
CA LEU A 19 -10.05 -13.38 -1.54
C LEU A 19 -11.53 -13.49 -1.91
N ALA A 20 -12.35 -14.22 -1.16
CA ALA A 20 -13.79 -14.33 -1.41
C ALA A 20 -14.51 -12.99 -1.30
N ILE A 21 -14.14 -12.17 -0.29
CA ILE A 21 -14.66 -10.82 -0.13
C ILE A 21 -14.18 -9.90 -1.27
N ALA A 22 -12.93 -10.00 -1.67
CA ALA A 22 -12.39 -9.24 -2.81
C ALA A 22 -13.12 -9.59 -4.11
N GLU A 23 -13.37 -10.88 -4.35
CA GLU A 23 -14.11 -11.36 -5.50
C GLU A 23 -15.53 -10.78 -5.55
N TYR A 24 -16.25 -10.87 -4.43
CA TYR A 24 -17.58 -10.30 -4.31
C TYR A 24 -17.57 -8.77 -4.51
N ALA A 25 -16.61 -8.07 -3.91
CA ALA A 25 -16.47 -6.63 -4.08
C ALA A 25 -16.23 -6.24 -5.56
N CYS A 26 -15.49 -7.05 -6.31
CA CYS A 26 -15.25 -6.85 -7.74
C CYS A 26 -16.48 -7.11 -8.64
N SER A 27 -17.59 -7.63 -8.12
CA SER A 27 -18.77 -7.91 -8.92
C SER A 27 -19.56 -6.65 -9.32
N SER A 28 -19.41 -5.54 -8.60
CA SER A 28 -20.02 -4.25 -8.95
C SER A 28 -19.35 -3.08 -8.25
N GLN A 29 -19.49 -1.88 -8.84
CA GLN A 29 -19.09 -0.61 -8.22
C GLN A 29 -19.71 -0.42 -6.82
N LYS A 30 -20.97 -0.83 -6.64
CA LYS A 30 -21.67 -0.74 -5.35
C LYS A 30 -20.98 -1.59 -4.28
N HIS A 31 -20.68 -2.84 -4.58
CA HIS A 31 -20.03 -3.74 -3.62
C HIS A 31 -18.59 -3.30 -3.33
N PHE A 32 -17.87 -2.80 -4.35
CA PHE A 32 -16.54 -2.25 -4.12
C PHE A 32 -16.57 -1.05 -3.19
N LYS A 33 -17.54 -0.14 -3.36
CA LYS A 33 -17.76 1.00 -2.46
C LYS A 33 -18.06 0.56 -1.03
N GLU A 34 -18.79 -0.53 -0.84
CA GLU A 34 -19.05 -1.10 0.51
C GLU A 34 -17.76 -1.61 1.16
N LEU A 35 -16.89 -2.29 0.41
CA LEU A 35 -15.57 -2.71 0.90
C LEU A 35 -14.70 -1.51 1.27
N ILE A 36 -14.66 -0.46 0.43
CA ILE A 36 -13.92 0.78 0.73
C ILE A 36 -14.44 1.47 1.97
N LYS A 37 -15.76 1.53 2.19
CA LYS A 37 -16.33 2.07 3.42
C LYS A 37 -15.84 1.32 4.67
N CYS A 38 -15.75 -0.01 4.59
CA CYS A 38 -15.19 -0.81 5.68
C CYS A 38 -13.71 -0.53 5.91
N PHE A 39 -12.95 -0.33 4.84
CA PHE A 39 -11.53 -0.02 4.89
C PHE A 39 -11.24 1.36 5.51
N LEU A 40 -12.04 2.36 5.16
CA LEU A 40 -11.90 3.74 5.65
C LEU A 40 -12.58 3.99 7.00
N ALA A 41 -13.26 2.99 7.56
CA ALA A 41 -13.95 3.13 8.82
C ALA A 41 -12.98 3.42 9.98
N ASN A 42 -13.43 4.24 10.94
CA ASN A 42 -12.66 4.49 12.17
C ASN A 42 -12.68 3.30 13.14
N GLU A 43 -13.29 2.19 12.77
CA GLU A 43 -13.29 0.94 13.52
C GLU A 43 -12.00 0.16 13.22
N TYR A 44 -11.05 0.21 14.14
CA TYR A 44 -9.68 -0.34 14.01
C TYR A 44 -9.63 -1.76 13.42
N ARG A 45 -10.44 -2.68 13.97
CA ARG A 45 -10.50 -4.07 13.53
C ARG A 45 -11.13 -4.22 12.14
N LEU A 46 -12.13 -3.43 11.82
CA LEU A 46 -12.81 -3.46 10.54
C LEU A 46 -11.87 -3.00 9.42
N GLY A 47 -11.20 -1.85 9.61
CA GLY A 47 -10.19 -1.35 8.69
C GLY A 47 -9.05 -2.35 8.47
N GLN A 48 -8.52 -2.92 9.57
CA GLN A 48 -7.49 -3.97 9.52
C GLN A 48 -7.88 -5.13 8.60
N ARG A 49 -9.10 -5.63 8.74
CA ARG A 49 -9.58 -6.79 8.00
C ARG A 49 -9.95 -6.47 6.56
N ALA A 50 -10.55 -5.32 6.32
CA ALA A 50 -10.87 -4.87 4.98
C ALA A 50 -9.62 -4.64 4.12
N ALA A 51 -8.52 -4.20 4.73
CA ALA A 51 -7.30 -3.82 4.05
C ALA A 51 -6.74 -4.90 3.11
N TRP A 52 -6.76 -6.16 3.54
CA TRP A 52 -6.27 -7.27 2.72
C TRP A 52 -7.17 -7.50 1.49
N SER A 53 -8.49 -7.50 1.68
CA SER A 53 -9.46 -7.65 0.60
C SER A 53 -9.40 -6.48 -0.39
N VAL A 54 -9.22 -5.23 0.08
CA VAL A 54 -9.02 -4.05 -0.77
C VAL A 54 -7.82 -4.23 -1.69
N SER A 55 -6.68 -4.66 -1.13
CA SER A 55 -5.46 -4.82 -1.93
C SER A 55 -5.59 -5.93 -3.00
N TRP A 56 -6.37 -6.99 -2.74
CA TRP A 56 -6.66 -8.02 -3.73
C TRP A 56 -7.64 -7.53 -4.80
N ALA A 57 -8.72 -6.85 -4.39
CA ALA A 57 -9.73 -6.32 -5.28
C ALA A 57 -9.16 -5.25 -6.22
N ALA A 58 -8.34 -4.33 -5.70
CA ALA A 58 -7.67 -3.30 -6.49
C ALA A 58 -6.73 -3.86 -7.57
N ARG A 59 -6.02 -4.97 -7.27
CA ARG A 59 -5.16 -5.63 -8.27
C ARG A 59 -5.95 -6.42 -9.30
N LYS A 60 -7.12 -6.96 -8.92
CA LYS A 60 -7.99 -7.68 -9.83
C LYS A 60 -8.73 -6.75 -10.78
N LYS A 61 -9.20 -5.61 -10.28
CA LYS A 61 -9.95 -4.59 -11.03
C LYS A 61 -9.44 -3.18 -10.70
N PRO A 62 -8.31 -2.76 -11.28
CA PRO A 62 -7.69 -1.47 -10.98
C PRO A 62 -8.61 -0.27 -11.26
N GLU A 63 -9.53 -0.40 -12.19
CA GLU A 63 -10.50 0.65 -12.53
C GLU A 63 -11.43 0.99 -11.36
N LEU A 64 -11.74 0.03 -10.48
CA LEU A 64 -12.63 0.25 -9.34
C LEU A 64 -11.99 1.03 -8.20
N ILE A 65 -10.66 0.98 -8.05
CA ILE A 65 -9.93 1.70 -6.99
C ILE A 65 -9.61 3.14 -7.39
N LYS A 66 -9.56 3.48 -8.68
CA LYS A 66 -9.19 4.81 -9.16
C LYS A 66 -9.90 5.97 -8.43
N PRO A 67 -11.22 5.93 -8.20
CA PRO A 67 -11.91 7.02 -7.49
C PRO A 67 -11.49 7.21 -6.03
N TYR A 68 -10.77 6.24 -5.44
CA TYR A 68 -10.41 6.20 -4.03
C TYR A 68 -8.90 6.35 -3.78
N ILE A 69 -8.10 6.69 -4.83
CA ILE A 69 -6.64 6.84 -4.67
C ILE A 69 -6.30 7.90 -3.64
N LYS A 70 -7.00 9.04 -3.65
CA LYS A 70 -6.83 10.09 -2.64
C LYS A 70 -7.10 9.60 -1.23
N ASP A 71 -8.13 8.77 -1.05
CA ASP A 71 -8.44 8.19 0.27
C ASP A 71 -7.32 7.26 0.74
N LEU A 72 -6.70 6.48 -0.17
CA LEU A 72 -5.54 5.64 0.16
C LEU A 72 -4.35 6.49 0.59
N VAL A 73 -4.08 7.60 -0.09
CA VAL A 73 -2.98 8.52 0.25
C VAL A 73 -3.21 9.13 1.63
N VAL A 74 -4.43 9.54 1.95
CA VAL A 74 -4.78 10.03 3.30
C VAL A 74 -4.46 9.00 4.39
N GLN A 75 -4.66 7.69 4.13
CA GLN A 75 -4.32 6.66 5.12
C GLN A 75 -2.84 6.61 5.46
N LEU A 76 -1.94 7.04 4.59
CA LEU A 76 -0.48 6.99 4.82
C LEU A 76 -0.04 7.87 5.99
N GLY A 77 -0.73 8.98 6.23
CA GLY A 77 -0.44 9.90 7.34
C GLY A 77 -1.15 9.57 8.66
N ARG A 78 -2.00 8.53 8.71
CA ARG A 78 -2.78 8.21 9.91
C ARG A 78 -1.96 7.42 10.93
N THR A 79 -2.11 7.80 12.20
CA THR A 79 -1.48 7.12 13.35
C THR A 79 -2.47 6.32 14.20
N ASP A 80 -3.75 6.46 13.93
CA ASP A 80 -4.87 5.86 14.66
C ASP A 80 -5.46 4.62 13.96
N VAL A 81 -4.80 4.14 12.89
CA VAL A 81 -5.19 2.93 12.14
C VAL A 81 -4.20 1.80 12.36
N HIS A 82 -4.66 0.56 12.10
CA HIS A 82 -3.77 -0.59 12.11
C HIS A 82 -2.77 -0.54 10.94
N ASP A 83 -1.51 -0.95 11.16
CA ASP A 83 -0.46 -1.01 10.12
C ASP A 83 -0.90 -1.73 8.83
N ALA A 84 -1.84 -2.66 8.92
CA ALA A 84 -2.41 -3.31 7.75
C ALA A 84 -3.09 -2.33 6.79
N VAL A 85 -3.69 -1.25 7.29
CA VAL A 85 -4.32 -0.20 6.46
C VAL A 85 -3.24 0.52 5.67
N ILE A 86 -2.21 1.03 6.35
CA ILE A 86 -1.08 1.72 5.71
C ILE A 86 -0.38 0.78 4.72
N ARG A 87 -0.03 -0.44 5.17
CA ARG A 87 0.63 -1.45 4.34
C ARG A 87 -0.11 -1.75 3.04
N ASN A 88 -1.43 -1.96 3.11
CA ASN A 88 -2.19 -2.29 1.92
C ASN A 88 -2.50 -1.06 1.06
N SER A 89 -2.55 0.15 1.63
CA SER A 89 -2.58 1.40 0.86
C SER A 89 -1.32 1.54 -0.02
N VAL A 90 -0.13 1.45 0.57
CA VAL A 90 1.13 1.53 -0.20
C VAL A 90 1.24 0.38 -1.21
N ARG A 91 0.79 -0.84 -0.84
CA ARG A 91 0.77 -1.99 -1.75
C ARG A 91 -0.14 -1.78 -2.96
N VAL A 92 -1.22 -1.05 -2.84
CA VAL A 92 -2.06 -0.67 -3.97
C VAL A 92 -1.37 0.42 -4.79
N LEU A 93 -0.84 1.45 -4.13
CA LEU A 93 -0.17 2.58 -4.79
C LEU A 93 1.08 2.16 -5.59
N GLU A 94 1.83 1.13 -5.16
CA GLU A 94 2.96 0.61 -5.95
C GLU A 94 2.55 0.00 -7.30
N ALA A 95 1.27 -0.39 -7.46
CA ALA A 95 0.78 -1.17 -8.59
C ALA A 95 -0.14 -0.37 -9.55
N ILE A 96 -0.44 0.88 -9.23
CA ILE A 96 -1.35 1.72 -10.01
C ILE A 96 -0.68 3.03 -10.41
N GLU A 97 -1.23 3.69 -11.42
CA GLU A 97 -0.88 5.05 -11.76
C GLU A 97 -1.47 6.01 -10.72
N ILE A 98 -0.61 6.81 -10.10
CA ILE A 98 -0.99 7.79 -9.08
C ILE A 98 -1.21 9.12 -9.79
N PRO A 99 -2.33 9.84 -9.54
CA PRO A 99 -2.55 11.19 -10.07
C PRO A 99 -1.43 12.15 -9.66
N GLU A 100 -1.00 13.01 -10.58
CA GLU A 100 0.17 13.89 -10.40
C GLU A 100 0.05 14.78 -9.17
N GLU A 101 -1.15 15.29 -8.88
CA GLU A 101 -1.45 16.11 -7.71
C GLU A 101 -1.21 15.39 -6.36
N LEU A 102 -1.11 14.07 -6.37
CA LEU A 102 -0.85 13.27 -5.16
C LEU A 102 0.61 12.80 -5.06
N HIS A 103 1.44 13.01 -6.08
CA HIS A 103 2.83 12.53 -6.09
C HIS A 103 3.64 13.05 -4.91
N GLY A 104 3.51 14.34 -4.58
CA GLY A 104 4.23 14.95 -3.45
C GLY A 104 3.90 14.30 -2.11
N ASP A 105 2.62 14.13 -1.82
CA ASP A 105 2.16 13.51 -0.56
C ASP A 105 2.63 12.06 -0.45
N VAL A 106 2.55 11.31 -1.56
CA VAL A 106 3.00 9.91 -1.60
C VAL A 106 4.52 9.81 -1.44
N MET A 107 5.30 10.66 -2.11
CA MET A 107 6.76 10.68 -1.97
C MET A 107 7.16 10.99 -0.53
N ASN A 108 6.60 12.05 0.07
CA ASN A 108 6.90 12.43 1.46
C ASN A 108 6.60 11.30 2.44
N ALA A 109 5.43 10.65 2.31
CA ALA A 109 5.07 9.54 3.17
C ALA A 109 5.99 8.33 2.97
N CYS A 110 6.29 7.96 1.73
CA CYS A 110 7.14 6.81 1.42
C CYS A 110 8.60 7.02 1.86
N PHE A 111 9.18 8.22 1.71
CA PHE A 111 10.49 8.55 2.24
C PHE A 111 10.52 8.44 3.76
N ALA A 112 9.55 9.04 4.46
CA ALA A 112 9.42 8.91 5.91
C ALA A 112 9.32 7.45 6.37
N PHE A 113 8.64 6.57 5.62
CA PHE A 113 8.54 5.15 5.94
C PHE A 113 9.86 4.40 5.79
N ILE A 114 10.64 4.65 4.74
CA ILE A 114 11.90 3.93 4.52
C ILE A 114 13.03 4.42 5.44
N GLU A 115 12.97 5.66 5.90
CA GLU A 115 13.96 6.23 6.84
C GLU A 115 13.69 5.84 8.29
N LYS A 116 12.43 5.72 8.70
CA LYS A 116 12.07 5.42 10.09
C LYS A 116 12.35 3.95 10.44
N PRO A 117 13.28 3.67 11.41
CA PRO A 117 13.65 2.29 11.75
C PRO A 117 12.48 1.42 12.19
N SER A 118 11.50 1.99 12.92
CA SER A 118 10.35 1.27 13.47
C SER A 118 9.24 0.96 12.45
N THR A 119 9.36 1.41 11.20
CA THR A 119 8.38 1.11 10.16
C THR A 119 8.38 -0.38 9.82
N PRO A 120 7.21 -1.05 9.77
CA PRO A 120 7.13 -2.46 9.40
C PRO A 120 7.76 -2.76 8.04
N ALA A 121 8.49 -3.88 7.95
CA ALA A 121 9.28 -4.28 6.78
C ALA A 121 8.49 -4.25 5.44
N ALA A 122 7.24 -4.68 5.46
CA ALA A 122 6.41 -4.70 4.26
C ALA A 122 6.03 -3.28 3.78
N ILE A 123 5.80 -2.35 4.71
CA ILE A 123 5.52 -0.94 4.37
C ILE A 123 6.76 -0.34 3.69
N LYS A 124 7.96 -0.53 4.26
CA LYS A 124 9.22 -0.10 3.65
C LYS A 124 9.42 -0.69 2.25
N ALA A 125 9.23 -2.00 2.10
CA ALA A 125 9.43 -2.68 0.82
C ALA A 125 8.50 -2.16 -0.28
N PHE A 126 7.22 -1.92 0.01
CA PHE A 126 6.28 -1.34 -0.95
C PHE A 126 6.59 0.14 -1.24
N SER A 127 7.01 0.91 -0.22
CA SER A 127 7.42 2.30 -0.38
C SER A 127 8.63 2.45 -1.31
N LEU A 128 9.62 1.56 -1.22
CA LEU A 128 10.75 1.53 -2.15
C LEU A 128 10.30 1.41 -3.62
N THR A 129 9.34 0.52 -3.91
CA THR A 129 8.82 0.38 -5.28
C THR A 129 8.04 1.60 -5.72
N THR A 130 7.21 2.15 -4.83
CA THR A 130 6.43 3.36 -5.12
C THR A 130 7.35 4.53 -5.45
N LEU A 131 8.40 4.77 -4.65
CA LEU A 131 9.41 5.80 -4.92
C LEU A 131 10.16 5.56 -6.22
N PHE A 132 10.55 4.31 -6.50
CA PHE A 132 11.18 3.98 -7.78
C PHE A 132 10.24 4.28 -8.97
N ASN A 133 8.96 3.97 -8.87
CA ASN A 133 8.00 4.30 -9.92
C ASN A 133 7.88 5.81 -10.12
N LEU A 134 7.81 6.58 -9.03
CA LEU A 134 7.74 8.05 -9.07
C LEU A 134 9.06 8.68 -9.57
N SER A 135 10.21 8.04 -9.35
CA SER A 135 11.49 8.53 -9.85
C SER A 135 11.62 8.56 -11.39
N LYS A 136 10.66 7.95 -12.09
CA LYS A 136 10.57 8.06 -13.55
C LYS A 136 10.04 9.44 -13.99
N PHE A 137 9.22 10.07 -13.14
CA PHE A 137 8.70 11.43 -13.33
C PHE A 137 9.60 12.48 -12.68
N TYR A 138 10.25 12.09 -11.58
CA TYR A 138 11.12 12.93 -10.74
C TYR A 138 12.53 12.34 -10.65
N PRO A 139 13.35 12.45 -11.72
CA PRO A 139 14.68 11.81 -11.75
C PRO A 139 15.62 12.25 -10.62
N GLU A 140 15.41 13.44 -10.07
CA GLU A 140 16.19 14.02 -8.96
C GLU A 140 16.14 13.17 -7.69
N ILE A 141 15.03 12.43 -7.43
CA ILE A 141 14.94 11.58 -6.23
C ILE A 141 15.71 10.25 -6.35
N LYS A 142 16.23 9.90 -7.54
CA LYS A 142 16.94 8.62 -7.75
C LYS A 142 18.18 8.47 -6.88
N ASN A 143 18.94 9.56 -6.74
CA ASN A 143 20.16 9.54 -5.94
C ASN A 143 19.82 9.40 -4.45
N GLU A 144 18.85 10.16 -3.96
CA GLU A 144 18.38 10.07 -2.57
C GLU A 144 17.90 8.66 -2.24
N LEU A 145 17.06 8.08 -3.10
CA LEU A 145 16.58 6.71 -2.94
C LEU A 145 17.71 5.69 -2.87
N ARG A 146 18.74 5.83 -3.74
CA ARG A 146 19.95 4.98 -3.72
C ARG A 146 20.66 5.10 -2.39
N VAL A 147 20.98 6.32 -1.95
CA VAL A 147 21.72 6.61 -0.72
C VAL A 147 21.00 6.02 0.50
N ILE A 148 19.69 6.19 0.58
CA ILE A 148 18.90 5.62 1.69
C ILE A 148 18.95 4.10 1.70
N ILE A 149 18.83 3.45 0.54
CA ILE A 149 18.92 1.99 0.45
C ILE A 149 20.30 1.49 0.90
N GLU A 150 21.38 2.13 0.43
CA GLU A 150 22.76 1.74 0.74
C GLU A 150 23.09 1.99 2.21
N ASN A 151 22.74 3.14 2.77
CA ASN A 151 23.05 3.49 4.16
C ASN A 151 22.31 2.60 5.18
N ASN A 152 21.08 2.18 4.86
CA ASN A 152 20.30 1.35 5.76
C ASN A 152 20.56 -0.16 5.58
N TRP A 153 21.33 -0.54 4.57
CA TRP A 153 21.46 -1.94 4.12
C TRP A 153 21.74 -2.93 5.23
N GLU A 154 22.73 -2.67 6.08
CA GLU A 154 23.15 -3.63 7.11
C GLU A 154 22.06 -3.87 8.17
N ASN A 155 21.31 -2.85 8.51
CA ASN A 155 20.32 -2.86 9.58
C ASN A 155 18.90 -3.27 9.13
N GLU A 156 18.71 -3.48 7.80
CA GLU A 156 17.40 -3.70 7.25
C GLU A 156 17.03 -5.18 7.08
N THR A 157 15.71 -5.41 6.99
CA THR A 157 15.11 -6.73 6.85
C THR A 157 15.38 -7.38 5.49
N ALA A 158 15.25 -8.71 5.42
CA ALA A 158 15.36 -9.45 4.14
C ALA A 158 14.37 -8.94 3.07
N ALA A 159 13.17 -8.50 3.45
CA ALA A 159 12.18 -7.94 2.53
C ALA A 159 12.66 -6.62 1.92
N PHE A 160 13.20 -5.71 2.75
CA PHE A 160 13.80 -4.46 2.28
C PHE A 160 14.99 -4.73 1.36
N LYS A 161 15.95 -5.57 1.80
CA LYS A 161 17.15 -5.93 1.02
C LYS A 161 16.78 -6.54 -0.34
N SER A 162 15.84 -7.46 -0.38
CA SER A 162 15.38 -8.09 -1.63
C SER A 162 14.81 -7.06 -2.61
N ARG A 163 13.99 -6.12 -2.13
CA ARG A 163 13.40 -5.08 -2.94
C ARG A 163 14.44 -4.02 -3.34
N GLY A 164 15.25 -3.59 -2.38
CA GLY A 164 16.33 -2.62 -2.59
C GLY A 164 17.35 -3.08 -3.64
N LYS A 165 17.77 -4.34 -3.59
CA LYS A 165 18.68 -4.93 -4.60
C LYS A 165 18.14 -4.80 -6.02
N LYS A 166 16.85 -5.06 -6.22
CA LYS A 166 16.20 -4.91 -7.53
C LYS A 166 16.19 -3.46 -7.99
N ILE A 167 15.88 -2.55 -7.07
CA ILE A 167 15.79 -1.12 -7.37
C ILE A 167 17.18 -0.55 -7.67
N LEU A 168 18.21 -0.87 -6.88
CA LEU A 168 19.59 -0.44 -7.14
C LEU A 168 20.06 -0.88 -8.53
N LYS A 169 19.75 -2.12 -8.93
CA LYS A 169 20.04 -2.60 -10.29
C LYS A 169 19.34 -1.75 -11.35
N LEU A 170 18.04 -1.50 -11.21
CA LEU A 170 17.27 -0.70 -12.16
C LEU A 170 17.71 0.78 -12.20
N LEU A 171 18.18 1.33 -11.09
CA LEU A 171 18.71 2.70 -11.03
C LEU A 171 20.09 2.83 -11.69
N SER A 172 20.83 1.71 -11.86
CA SER A 172 22.15 1.68 -12.52
C SER A 172 22.06 1.40 -14.02
N GLU A 173 20.94 0.90 -14.51
CA GLU A 173 20.68 0.72 -15.93
C GLU A 173 20.39 2.09 -16.58
N LYS A 174 21.23 2.48 -17.59
CA LYS A 174 21.14 3.76 -18.32
C LYS A 174 19.99 3.80 -19.32
#